data_dd4f4054231f14b5bc7a1fd00556fa0a
#
_entry.id   dd4f4054231f14b5bc7a1fd00556fa0a
#
_cell.length_a   1.000
_cell.length_b   1.000
_cell.length_c   1.000
_cell.angle_alpha   90.00
_cell.angle_beta   90.00
_cell.angle_gamma   90.00
#
_symmetry.space_group_name_H-M   'P 1'
#
loop_
_entity.id
_entity.type
_entity.pdbx_description
1 polymer ?
#
loop_
_entity_poly.entity_id
_entity_poly.type
_entity_poly.pdbx_seq_one_letter_code
_entity_poly.pdbx_strand_id
1 'polypeptide(L)'
;MLAVVCSYINPDLDGVACSIALGILGHPKWSARILGKIDAETSIVLRDLGFTCPPPVVEWDTVDEIWLVDTHHPSQLPQDLPDSRVIQITDHHPGGNPSRYANADVQNEEVGAAATLVAERFQKLGAAIPVSVAILLQAAIVSNSLNFQAPATSHRDRNAYAILQTIKPLPETLFDHMQEARKAALLGETRAILRADTKRFETDYGWVIVSQLEAAGALELLARTDLMASLGELAEAANCDAAILNLVDTALGSSAVLATDARIANRISDGLYQPRAGDGIIRIARLLQRKTDIVPHIMAVRS
;
A
#
# COMPACT_ATOMS: atom_id res chain seq x y z
N MET A 1 -7.18 -9.39 -28.24
CA MET A 1 -7.09 -8.17 -27.41
C MET A 1 -6.78 -8.62 -26.00
N LEU A 2 -5.63 -8.24 -25.46
CA LEU A 2 -5.23 -8.55 -24.09
C LEU A 2 -5.44 -7.30 -23.22
N ALA A 3 -6.42 -7.35 -22.34
CA ALA A 3 -6.67 -6.30 -21.36
C ALA A 3 -6.26 -6.77 -19.95
N VAL A 4 -5.47 -5.97 -19.25
CA VAL A 4 -4.90 -6.33 -17.95
C VAL A 4 -5.33 -5.37 -16.85
N VAL A 5 -5.53 -5.92 -15.65
CA VAL A 5 -5.66 -5.15 -14.42
C VAL A 5 -4.40 -5.37 -13.61
N CYS A 6 -3.73 -4.30 -13.22
CA CYS A 6 -2.52 -4.37 -12.42
C CYS A 6 -2.41 -3.18 -11.46
N SER A 7 -1.64 -3.38 -10.39
CA SER A 7 -1.29 -2.37 -9.42
C SER A 7 0.17 -1.92 -9.60
N TYR A 8 0.76 -1.30 -8.60
CA TYR A 8 2.15 -0.83 -8.61
C TYR A 8 3.19 -1.98 -8.53
N ILE A 9 4.46 -1.62 -8.68
CA ILE A 9 5.58 -2.57 -8.53
C ILE A 9 5.66 -3.05 -7.09
N ASN A 10 5.67 -4.37 -6.88
CA ASN A 10 5.61 -5.06 -5.60
C ASN A 10 4.34 -4.66 -4.81
N PRO A 11 3.15 -5.00 -5.33
CA PRO A 11 1.90 -4.62 -4.72
C PRO A 11 1.67 -5.36 -3.40
N ASP A 12 1.02 -4.68 -2.47
CA ASP A 12 0.49 -5.25 -1.24
C ASP A 12 -0.84 -5.99 -1.47
N LEU A 13 -1.46 -6.42 -0.38
CA LEU A 13 -2.71 -7.17 -0.45
C LEU A 13 -3.85 -6.36 -1.10
N ASP A 14 -3.92 -5.05 -0.90
CA ASP A 14 -4.98 -4.21 -1.48
C ASP A 14 -4.87 -4.17 -3.01
N GLY A 15 -3.69 -3.88 -3.54
CA GLY A 15 -3.45 -3.87 -4.99
C GLY A 15 -3.68 -5.22 -5.66
N VAL A 16 -3.26 -6.32 -5.01
CA VAL A 16 -3.44 -7.68 -5.55
C VAL A 16 -4.89 -8.11 -5.51
N ALA A 17 -5.58 -7.90 -4.38
CA ALA A 17 -7.00 -8.25 -4.21
C ALA A 17 -7.88 -7.51 -5.21
N CYS A 18 -7.63 -6.21 -5.39
CA CYS A 18 -8.33 -5.37 -6.37
C CYS A 18 -8.09 -5.86 -7.81
N SER A 19 -6.85 -6.20 -8.15
CA SER A 19 -6.52 -6.72 -9.49
C SER A 19 -7.26 -8.02 -9.79
N ILE A 20 -7.29 -8.96 -8.84
CA ILE A 20 -8.03 -10.22 -8.97
C ILE A 20 -9.53 -9.97 -9.08
N ALA A 21 -10.10 -9.16 -8.19
CA ALA A 21 -11.53 -8.90 -8.14
C ALA A 21 -12.03 -8.21 -9.41
N LEU A 22 -11.31 -7.20 -9.92
CA LEU A 22 -11.64 -6.50 -11.16
C LEU A 22 -11.44 -7.39 -12.40
N GLY A 23 -10.40 -8.24 -12.40
CA GLY A 23 -10.23 -9.25 -13.44
C GLY A 23 -11.41 -10.21 -13.52
N ILE A 24 -11.94 -10.65 -12.37
CA ILE A 24 -13.14 -11.50 -12.30
C ILE A 24 -14.39 -10.74 -12.73
N LEU A 25 -14.57 -9.50 -12.25
CA LEU A 25 -15.71 -8.65 -12.62
C LEU A 25 -15.76 -8.39 -14.12
N GLY A 26 -14.63 -8.19 -14.76
CA GLY A 26 -14.51 -7.86 -16.18
C GLY A 26 -14.24 -9.06 -17.11
N HIS A 27 -14.28 -10.30 -16.58
CA HIS A 27 -14.06 -11.50 -17.41
C HIS A 27 -15.13 -11.63 -18.51
N PRO A 28 -14.77 -12.05 -19.76
CA PRO A 28 -13.44 -12.55 -20.19
C PRO A 28 -12.47 -11.47 -20.72
N LYS A 29 -12.84 -10.20 -20.75
CA LYS A 29 -12.01 -9.14 -21.30
C LYS A 29 -10.77 -8.87 -20.46
N TRP A 30 -10.93 -8.74 -19.14
CA TRP A 30 -9.87 -8.32 -18.22
C TRP A 30 -9.22 -9.50 -17.51
N SER A 31 -7.92 -9.45 -17.33
CA SER A 31 -7.18 -10.43 -16.54
C SER A 31 -6.20 -9.77 -15.56
N ALA A 32 -6.17 -10.27 -14.32
CA ALA A 32 -5.25 -9.78 -13.32
C ALA A 32 -3.80 -10.09 -13.68
N ARG A 33 -2.89 -9.13 -13.40
CA ARG A 33 -1.44 -9.26 -13.54
C ARG A 33 -0.73 -8.65 -12.34
N ILE A 34 0.47 -9.17 -12.05
CA ILE A 34 1.33 -8.65 -10.99
C ILE A 34 2.53 -7.94 -11.59
N LEU A 35 2.93 -6.83 -10.98
CA LEU A 35 4.16 -6.12 -11.28
C LEU A 35 5.17 -6.37 -10.15
N GLY A 36 6.14 -7.25 -10.38
CA GLY A 36 7.15 -7.60 -9.39
C GLY A 36 6.75 -8.76 -8.46
N LYS A 37 6.91 -8.59 -7.15
CA LYS A 37 6.71 -9.65 -6.14
C LYS A 37 5.62 -9.24 -5.15
N ILE A 38 4.86 -10.21 -4.67
CA ILE A 38 3.91 -10.03 -3.57
C ILE A 38 4.60 -10.29 -2.22
N ASP A 39 4.09 -9.67 -1.17
CA ASP A 39 4.57 -9.84 0.20
C ASP A 39 4.08 -11.16 0.86
N ALA A 40 4.52 -11.40 2.09
CA ALA A 40 4.18 -12.60 2.85
C ALA A 40 2.70 -12.65 3.23
N GLU A 41 2.11 -11.52 3.63
CA GLU A 41 0.68 -11.41 3.99
C GLU A 41 -0.18 -11.75 2.78
N THR A 42 0.09 -11.13 1.64
CA THR A 42 -0.61 -11.40 0.37
C THR A 42 -0.50 -12.86 -0.03
N SER A 43 0.72 -13.44 0.06
CA SER A 43 0.96 -14.84 -0.28
C SER A 43 0.14 -15.80 0.56
N ILE A 44 0.02 -15.53 1.87
CA ILE A 44 -0.76 -16.34 2.81
C ILE A 44 -2.25 -16.22 2.50
N VAL A 45 -2.77 -15.02 2.28
CA VAL A 45 -4.18 -14.79 1.97
C VAL A 45 -4.57 -15.51 0.67
N LEU A 46 -3.78 -15.38 -0.39
CA LEU A 46 -4.06 -16.07 -1.65
C LEU A 46 -4.07 -17.59 -1.47
N ARG A 47 -3.07 -18.13 -0.77
CA ARG A 47 -2.98 -19.59 -0.49
C ARG A 47 -4.19 -20.08 0.27
N ASP A 48 -4.58 -19.41 1.35
CA ASP A 48 -5.65 -19.86 2.24
C ASP A 48 -7.04 -19.75 1.60
N LEU A 49 -7.19 -18.83 0.64
CA LEU A 49 -8.41 -18.69 -0.16
C LEU A 49 -8.40 -19.51 -1.46
N GLY A 50 -7.32 -20.23 -1.74
CA GLY A 50 -7.19 -21.06 -2.95
C GLY A 50 -7.02 -20.27 -4.24
N PHE A 51 -6.57 -19.01 -4.17
CA PHE A 51 -6.22 -18.25 -5.36
C PHE A 51 -4.81 -18.62 -5.85
N THR A 52 -4.68 -18.74 -7.16
CA THR A 52 -3.36 -18.72 -7.80
C THR A 52 -2.90 -17.28 -7.90
N CYS A 53 -1.63 -17.00 -7.55
CA CYS A 53 -1.05 -15.69 -7.76
C CYS A 53 -1.14 -15.31 -9.26
N PRO A 54 -1.67 -14.13 -9.61
CA PRO A 54 -1.76 -13.72 -10.99
C PRO A 54 -0.37 -13.71 -11.65
N PRO A 55 -0.26 -14.10 -12.93
CA PRO A 55 1.01 -14.09 -13.63
C PRO A 55 1.55 -12.66 -13.80
N PRO A 56 2.88 -12.47 -13.93
CA PRO A 56 3.46 -11.16 -14.22
C PRO A 56 3.06 -10.65 -15.61
N VAL A 57 3.16 -9.34 -15.81
CA VAL A 57 3.23 -8.76 -17.16
C VAL A 57 4.62 -9.08 -17.70
N VAL A 58 4.67 -9.68 -18.89
CA VAL A 58 5.95 -10.06 -19.52
C VAL A 58 6.40 -8.98 -20.49
N GLU A 59 5.51 -8.53 -21.38
CA GLU A 59 5.81 -7.53 -22.40
C GLU A 59 4.60 -6.60 -22.61
N TRP A 60 4.81 -5.30 -22.46
CA TRP A 60 3.76 -4.31 -22.65
C TRP A 60 3.25 -4.24 -24.09
N ASP A 61 4.08 -4.58 -25.08
CA ASP A 61 3.70 -4.56 -26.48
C ASP A 61 2.55 -5.52 -26.80
N THR A 62 2.37 -6.55 -25.98
CA THR A 62 1.29 -7.53 -26.10
C THR A 62 -0.02 -7.08 -25.43
N VAL A 63 0.00 -6.00 -24.64
CA VAL A 63 -1.14 -5.51 -23.87
C VAL A 63 -1.84 -4.40 -24.62
N ASP A 64 -3.13 -4.56 -24.90
CA ASP A 64 -3.93 -3.57 -25.63
C ASP A 64 -4.53 -2.50 -24.72
N GLU A 65 -5.00 -2.90 -23.52
CA GLU A 65 -5.66 -2.03 -22.57
C GLU A 65 -5.18 -2.32 -21.13
N ILE A 66 -5.03 -1.27 -20.33
CA ILE A 66 -4.57 -1.34 -18.93
C ILE A 66 -5.59 -0.67 -18.02
N TRP A 67 -5.94 -1.37 -16.95
CA TRP A 67 -6.64 -0.83 -15.80
C TRP A 67 -5.67 -0.77 -14.62
N LEU A 68 -5.29 0.43 -14.21
CA LEU A 68 -4.50 0.61 -13.00
C LEU A 68 -5.40 0.59 -11.77
N VAL A 69 -5.00 -0.14 -10.76
CA VAL A 69 -5.72 -0.18 -9.49
C VAL A 69 -4.78 0.04 -8.32
N ASP A 70 -5.25 0.77 -7.30
CA ASP A 70 -4.50 1.11 -6.09
C ASP A 70 -3.22 1.91 -6.37
N THR A 71 -3.12 2.52 -7.53
CA THR A 71 -2.06 3.46 -7.90
C THR A 71 -2.39 4.21 -9.18
N HIS A 72 -1.88 5.45 -9.26
CA HIS A 72 -1.73 6.21 -10.51
C HIS A 72 -0.43 7.04 -10.50
N HIS A 73 0.47 6.74 -9.55
CA HIS A 73 1.75 7.44 -9.40
C HIS A 73 2.80 6.87 -10.36
N PRO A 74 3.35 7.68 -11.29
CA PRO A 74 4.35 7.20 -12.25
C PRO A 74 5.60 6.61 -11.62
N SER A 75 6.02 7.10 -10.45
CA SER A 75 7.19 6.61 -9.73
C SER A 75 7.02 5.20 -9.15
N GLN A 76 5.81 4.68 -9.11
CA GLN A 76 5.47 3.34 -8.60
C GLN A 76 5.22 2.34 -9.72
N LEU A 77 5.28 2.79 -10.98
CA LEU A 77 4.99 1.99 -12.16
C LEU A 77 6.26 1.76 -12.99
N PRO A 78 6.31 0.71 -13.82
CA PRO A 78 7.39 0.52 -14.77
C PRO A 78 7.56 1.72 -15.69
N GLN A 79 8.80 2.09 -15.99
CA GLN A 79 9.10 3.24 -16.85
C GLN A 79 8.62 3.05 -18.30
N ASP A 80 8.53 1.80 -18.74
CA ASP A 80 8.10 1.38 -20.07
C ASP A 80 6.59 1.10 -20.17
N LEU A 81 5.81 1.36 -19.08
CA LEU A 81 4.36 1.21 -19.11
C LEU A 81 3.78 2.21 -20.14
N PRO A 82 2.98 1.74 -21.12
CA PRO A 82 2.44 2.61 -22.18
C PRO A 82 1.24 3.42 -21.68
N ASP A 83 1.47 4.66 -21.28
CA ASP A 83 0.45 5.57 -20.74
C ASP A 83 -0.82 5.65 -21.59
N SER A 84 -0.66 5.64 -22.92
CA SER A 84 -1.79 5.73 -23.86
C SER A 84 -2.73 4.52 -23.85
N ARG A 85 -2.29 3.39 -23.30
CA ARG A 85 -3.08 2.16 -23.13
C ARG A 85 -3.78 2.07 -21.78
N VAL A 86 -3.48 2.99 -20.85
CA VAL A 86 -4.23 3.09 -19.60
C VAL A 86 -5.57 3.72 -19.87
N ILE A 87 -6.64 2.93 -19.72
CA ILE A 87 -8.01 3.37 -20.02
C ILE A 87 -8.91 3.40 -18.79
N GLN A 88 -8.47 2.83 -17.67
CA GLN A 88 -9.15 2.95 -16.38
C GLN A 88 -8.14 3.08 -15.24
N ILE A 89 -8.52 3.87 -14.24
CA ILE A 89 -7.81 4.02 -12.96
C ILE A 89 -8.84 3.92 -11.85
N THR A 90 -8.54 3.10 -10.84
CA THR A 90 -9.30 3.04 -9.58
C THR A 90 -8.31 3.12 -8.44
N ASP A 91 -8.26 4.27 -7.75
CA ASP A 91 -7.24 4.56 -6.76
C ASP A 91 -7.82 5.36 -5.57
N HIS A 92 -7.05 5.40 -4.49
CA HIS A 92 -7.40 6.16 -3.27
C HIS A 92 -6.20 6.95 -2.71
N HIS A 93 -5.09 6.98 -3.43
CA HIS A 93 -3.92 7.74 -3.01
C HIS A 93 -4.05 9.22 -3.35
N PRO A 94 -3.65 10.14 -2.44
CA PRO A 94 -3.57 11.56 -2.73
C PRO A 94 -2.39 11.85 -3.68
N GLY A 95 -2.48 12.95 -4.41
CA GLY A 95 -1.42 13.37 -5.32
C GLY A 95 -1.44 12.61 -6.65
N GLY A 96 -0.26 12.32 -7.19
CA GLY A 96 -0.11 11.71 -8.50
C GLY A 96 -0.36 12.68 -9.66
N ASN A 97 -0.43 12.14 -10.87
CA ASN A 97 -0.73 12.92 -12.06
C ASN A 97 -1.67 12.14 -13.00
N PRO A 98 -2.98 12.10 -12.69
CA PRO A 98 -3.93 11.36 -13.53
C PRO A 98 -4.03 11.95 -14.96
N SER A 99 -3.72 13.23 -15.17
CA SER A 99 -3.72 13.85 -16.50
C SER A 99 -2.66 13.25 -17.45
N ARG A 100 -1.66 12.54 -16.92
CA ARG A 100 -0.72 11.75 -17.71
C ARG A 100 -1.44 10.68 -18.56
N TYR A 101 -2.53 10.14 -18.04
CA TYR A 101 -3.29 9.06 -18.67
C TYR A 101 -4.52 9.63 -19.37
N ALA A 102 -4.29 10.32 -20.49
CA ALA A 102 -5.31 11.09 -21.21
C ALA A 102 -6.54 10.29 -21.66
N ASN A 103 -6.41 8.96 -21.80
CA ASN A 103 -7.49 8.07 -22.22
C ASN A 103 -8.20 7.40 -21.05
N ALA A 104 -7.78 7.63 -19.81
CA ALA A 104 -8.29 6.92 -18.65
C ALA A 104 -9.57 7.55 -18.09
N ASP A 105 -10.56 6.68 -17.81
CA ASP A 105 -11.63 7.00 -16.87
C ASP A 105 -11.07 6.83 -15.45
N VAL A 106 -11.05 7.93 -14.68
CA VAL A 106 -10.36 7.99 -13.40
C VAL A 106 -11.36 8.03 -12.25
N GLN A 107 -11.32 7.01 -11.40
CA GLN A 107 -11.94 7.01 -10.08
C GLN A 107 -10.81 7.09 -9.04
N ASN A 108 -10.60 8.27 -8.46
CA ASN A 108 -9.68 8.47 -7.34
C ASN A 108 -10.44 9.14 -6.19
N GLU A 109 -10.67 8.40 -5.10
CA GLU A 109 -11.55 8.82 -4.02
C GLU A 109 -10.93 8.50 -2.65
N GLU A 110 -11.14 9.37 -1.67
CA GLU A 110 -10.61 9.22 -0.32
C GLU A 110 -11.34 8.12 0.46
N VAL A 111 -10.70 6.95 0.52
CA VAL A 111 -11.10 5.79 1.33
C VAL A 111 -9.87 5.13 1.93
N GLY A 112 -10.07 4.24 2.90
CA GLY A 112 -8.98 3.52 3.56
C GLY A 112 -8.29 2.49 2.68
N ALA A 113 -9.01 1.87 1.73
CA ALA A 113 -8.52 0.84 0.84
C ALA A 113 -9.15 0.95 -0.55
N ALA A 114 -8.40 0.67 -1.62
CA ALA A 114 -8.93 0.58 -2.98
C ALA A 114 -9.97 -0.55 -3.10
N ALA A 115 -9.85 -1.61 -2.29
CA ALA A 115 -10.81 -2.70 -2.20
C ALA A 115 -12.23 -2.23 -1.84
N THR A 116 -12.37 -1.12 -1.12
CA THR A 116 -13.65 -0.46 -0.86
C THR A 116 -14.31 0.00 -2.16
N LEU A 117 -13.57 0.70 -3.02
CA LEU A 117 -14.06 1.18 -4.31
C LEU A 117 -14.43 0.02 -5.25
N VAL A 118 -13.65 -1.06 -5.18
CA VAL A 118 -13.92 -2.28 -5.97
C VAL A 118 -15.20 -2.98 -5.49
N ALA A 119 -15.40 -3.11 -4.17
CA ALA A 119 -16.64 -3.68 -3.62
C ALA A 119 -17.87 -2.84 -4.02
N GLU A 120 -17.80 -1.51 -3.92
CA GLU A 120 -18.86 -0.60 -4.34
C GLU A 120 -19.14 -0.69 -5.86
N ARG A 121 -18.11 -0.93 -6.68
CA ARG A 121 -18.28 -1.12 -8.12
C ARG A 121 -19.08 -2.38 -8.45
N PHE A 122 -18.84 -3.50 -7.76
CA PHE A 122 -19.68 -4.70 -7.89
C PHE A 122 -21.15 -4.38 -7.57
N GLN A 123 -21.39 -3.65 -6.48
CA GLN A 123 -22.76 -3.25 -6.08
C GLN A 123 -23.43 -2.34 -7.12
N LYS A 124 -22.72 -1.31 -7.57
CA LYS A 124 -23.21 -0.35 -8.58
C LYS A 124 -23.62 -1.04 -9.88
N LEU A 125 -22.90 -2.10 -10.25
CA LEU A 125 -23.17 -2.89 -11.44
C LEU A 125 -24.20 -4.01 -11.21
N GLY A 126 -24.64 -4.22 -9.97
CA GLY A 126 -25.51 -5.36 -9.60
C GLY A 126 -24.86 -6.72 -9.87
N ALA A 127 -23.52 -6.76 -9.92
CA ALA A 127 -22.78 -7.99 -10.19
C ALA A 127 -22.64 -8.83 -8.90
N ALA A 128 -22.83 -10.13 -9.03
CA ALA A 128 -22.62 -11.05 -7.91
C ALA A 128 -21.14 -11.12 -7.53
N ILE A 129 -20.84 -11.01 -6.24
CA ILE A 129 -19.47 -11.14 -5.73
C ILE A 129 -19.26 -12.62 -5.34
N PRO A 130 -18.29 -13.34 -5.94
CA PRO A 130 -17.97 -14.70 -5.52
C PRO A 130 -17.52 -14.73 -4.06
N VAL A 131 -17.83 -15.81 -3.33
CA VAL A 131 -17.51 -15.92 -1.90
C VAL A 131 -16.04 -15.70 -1.59
N SER A 132 -15.13 -16.30 -2.36
CA SER A 132 -13.69 -16.12 -2.18
C SER A 132 -13.24 -14.67 -2.43
N VAL A 133 -13.86 -13.98 -3.41
CA VAL A 133 -13.59 -12.56 -3.69
C VAL A 133 -14.11 -11.67 -2.55
N ALA A 134 -15.28 -11.99 -1.99
CA ALA A 134 -15.81 -11.26 -0.85
C ALA A 134 -14.88 -11.34 0.37
N ILE A 135 -14.32 -12.51 0.66
CA ILE A 135 -13.33 -12.68 1.74
C ILE A 135 -12.03 -11.97 1.40
N LEU A 136 -11.54 -12.05 0.15
CA LEU A 136 -10.31 -11.41 -0.31
C LEU A 136 -10.39 -9.88 -0.17
N LEU A 137 -11.49 -9.27 -0.60
CA LEU A 137 -11.71 -7.82 -0.45
C LEU A 137 -11.84 -7.41 1.02
N GLN A 138 -12.47 -8.22 1.88
CA GLN A 138 -12.49 -7.97 3.33
C GLN A 138 -11.08 -8.00 3.93
N ALA A 139 -10.27 -8.99 3.56
CA ALA A 139 -8.89 -9.09 4.01
C ALA A 139 -8.09 -7.84 3.59
N ALA A 140 -8.25 -7.37 2.34
CA ALA A 140 -7.61 -6.16 1.85
C ALA A 140 -8.04 -4.90 2.62
N ILE A 141 -9.35 -4.72 2.86
CA ILE A 141 -9.86 -3.58 3.65
C ILE A 141 -9.29 -3.61 5.07
N VAL A 142 -9.30 -4.76 5.74
CA VAL A 142 -8.78 -4.91 7.10
C VAL A 142 -7.27 -4.65 7.15
N SER A 143 -6.53 -5.18 6.17
CA SER A 143 -5.10 -5.00 6.03
C SER A 143 -4.75 -3.52 5.91
N ASN A 144 -5.30 -2.83 4.90
CA ASN A 144 -4.93 -1.46 4.57
C ASN A 144 -5.49 -0.40 5.54
N SER A 145 -6.60 -0.72 6.22
CA SER A 145 -7.17 0.13 7.28
C SER A 145 -6.58 -0.15 8.68
N LEU A 146 -5.61 -1.06 8.83
CA LEU A 146 -5.08 -1.51 10.11
C LEU A 146 -6.20 -1.94 11.07
N ASN A 147 -7.06 -2.82 10.58
CA ASN A 147 -8.28 -3.23 11.29
C ASN A 147 -9.14 -2.03 11.72
N PHE A 148 -9.37 -1.12 10.78
CA PHE A 148 -10.15 0.13 10.95
C PHE A 148 -9.57 1.13 11.95
N GLN A 149 -8.30 1.02 12.31
CA GLN A 149 -7.61 1.95 13.20
C GLN A 149 -6.80 3.01 12.44
N ALA A 150 -6.56 2.82 11.14
CA ALA A 150 -5.80 3.76 10.34
C ALA A 150 -6.55 5.10 10.19
N PRO A 151 -5.84 6.25 10.25
CA PRO A 151 -6.45 7.57 10.12
C PRO A 151 -7.24 7.79 8.82
N ALA A 152 -6.83 7.14 7.73
CA ALA A 152 -7.51 7.21 6.44
C ALA A 152 -8.79 6.37 6.37
N THR A 153 -9.12 5.58 7.40
CA THR A 153 -10.32 4.76 7.42
C THR A 153 -11.57 5.62 7.38
N SER A 154 -12.42 5.39 6.40
CA SER A 154 -13.69 6.09 6.20
C SER A 154 -14.89 5.25 6.63
N HIS A 155 -16.07 5.86 6.68
CA HIS A 155 -17.33 5.13 6.86
C HIS A 155 -17.64 4.20 5.69
N ARG A 156 -17.14 4.52 4.48
CA ARG A 156 -17.31 3.68 3.28
C ARG A 156 -16.58 2.35 3.41
N ASP A 157 -15.37 2.35 4.00
CA ASP A 157 -14.62 1.11 4.25
C ASP A 157 -15.40 0.18 5.19
N ARG A 158 -15.97 0.74 6.26
CA ARG A 158 -16.81 -0.04 7.20
C ARG A 158 -18.09 -0.57 6.55
N ASN A 159 -18.73 0.23 5.70
CA ASN A 159 -19.93 -0.16 4.97
C ASN A 159 -19.63 -1.26 3.94
N ALA A 160 -18.58 -1.10 3.13
CA ALA A 160 -18.16 -2.09 2.15
C ALA A 160 -17.82 -3.42 2.84
N TYR A 161 -17.05 -3.37 3.93
CA TYR A 161 -16.73 -4.54 4.74
C TYR A 161 -18.00 -5.22 5.29
N ALA A 162 -18.93 -4.47 5.88
CA ALA A 162 -20.17 -5.01 6.42
C ALA A 162 -21.03 -5.70 5.34
N ILE A 163 -21.11 -5.14 4.15
CA ILE A 163 -21.82 -5.75 3.03
C ILE A 163 -21.14 -7.05 2.57
N LEU A 164 -19.82 -7.04 2.43
CA LEU A 164 -19.06 -8.25 2.08
C LEU A 164 -19.22 -9.35 3.14
N GLN A 165 -19.31 -8.99 4.43
CA GLN A 165 -19.60 -9.94 5.51
C GLN A 165 -20.97 -10.63 5.35
N THR A 166 -21.96 -10.00 4.75
CA THR A 166 -23.27 -10.65 4.51
C THR A 166 -23.16 -11.80 3.52
N ILE A 167 -22.16 -11.80 2.64
CA ILE A 167 -21.88 -12.89 1.70
C ILE A 167 -21.16 -14.03 2.44
N LYS A 168 -20.06 -13.70 3.09
CA LYS A 168 -19.29 -14.62 3.96
C LYS A 168 -18.39 -13.80 4.87
N PRO A 169 -18.45 -13.95 6.20
CA PRO A 169 -17.53 -13.29 7.11
C PRO A 169 -16.06 -13.69 6.86
N LEU A 170 -15.14 -12.74 7.09
CA LEU A 170 -13.71 -13.02 7.12
C LEU A 170 -13.42 -14.07 8.20
N PRO A 171 -12.81 -15.23 7.85
CA PRO A 171 -12.46 -16.23 8.84
C PRO A 171 -11.44 -15.69 9.86
N GLU A 172 -11.69 -15.93 11.15
CA GLU A 172 -10.79 -15.52 12.23
C GLU A 172 -9.39 -16.10 12.04
N THR A 173 -9.29 -17.37 11.64
CA THR A 173 -8.02 -18.03 11.34
C THR A 173 -7.24 -17.34 10.20
N LEU A 174 -7.91 -16.81 9.19
CA LEU A 174 -7.26 -16.06 8.12
C LEU A 174 -6.72 -14.73 8.65
N PHE A 175 -7.49 -14.03 9.47
CA PHE A 175 -7.03 -12.80 10.13
C PHE A 175 -5.79 -13.06 11.00
N ASP A 176 -5.79 -14.12 11.80
CA ASP A 176 -4.63 -14.51 12.62
C ASP A 176 -3.40 -14.78 11.76
N HIS A 177 -3.54 -15.53 10.67
CA HIS A 177 -2.43 -15.79 9.74
C HIS A 177 -1.88 -14.51 9.10
N MET A 178 -2.73 -13.53 8.79
CA MET A 178 -2.29 -12.21 8.31
C MET A 178 -1.44 -11.50 9.36
N GLN A 179 -1.89 -11.48 10.63
CA GLN A 179 -1.14 -10.85 11.71
C GLN A 179 0.21 -11.56 11.97
N GLU A 180 0.22 -12.89 11.94
CA GLU A 180 1.45 -13.68 12.08
C GLU A 180 2.44 -13.41 10.92
N ALA A 181 1.95 -13.29 9.68
CA ALA A 181 2.78 -12.96 8.53
C ALA A 181 3.45 -11.60 8.68
N ARG A 182 2.70 -10.58 9.10
CA ARG A 182 3.23 -9.24 9.37
C ARG A 182 4.28 -9.26 10.48
N LYS A 183 4.00 -9.95 11.57
CA LYS A 183 4.95 -10.10 12.68
C LYS A 183 6.22 -10.84 12.23
N ALA A 184 6.07 -11.92 11.45
CA ALA A 184 7.21 -12.67 10.92
C ALA A 184 8.08 -11.82 9.98
N ALA A 185 7.50 -10.85 9.26
CA ALA A 185 8.25 -9.92 8.42
C ALA A 185 9.21 -9.01 9.20
N LEU A 186 9.01 -8.85 10.51
CA LEU A 186 9.94 -8.12 11.40
C LEU A 186 11.14 -8.97 11.84
N LEU A 187 11.19 -10.26 11.50
CA LEU A 187 12.29 -11.15 11.83
C LEU A 187 13.30 -11.18 10.67
N GLY A 188 14.58 -11.17 11.00
CA GLY A 188 15.64 -11.26 10.01
C GLY A 188 16.62 -10.08 10.04
N GLU A 189 17.35 -9.89 8.96
CA GLU A 189 18.28 -8.77 8.80
C GLU A 189 17.57 -7.43 8.72
N THR A 190 18.04 -6.43 9.44
CA THR A 190 17.43 -5.10 9.51
C THR A 190 17.21 -4.50 8.13
N ARG A 191 18.20 -4.58 7.25
CA ARG A 191 18.12 -4.02 5.89
C ARG A 191 17.03 -4.69 5.03
N ALA A 192 16.87 -6.00 5.16
CA ALA A 192 15.83 -6.74 4.44
C ALA A 192 14.43 -6.35 4.92
N ILE A 193 14.26 -6.19 6.24
CA ILE A 193 13.02 -5.73 6.86
C ILE A 193 12.65 -4.33 6.38
N LEU A 194 13.59 -3.38 6.45
CA LEU A 194 13.37 -1.99 6.03
C LEU A 194 12.99 -1.87 4.56
N ARG A 195 13.51 -2.76 3.71
CA ARG A 195 13.25 -2.77 2.27
C ARG A 195 11.88 -3.31 1.88
N ALA A 196 11.20 -4.05 2.75
CA ALA A 196 10.00 -4.80 2.44
C ALA A 196 8.84 -3.91 1.95
N ASP A 197 8.62 -2.75 2.60
CA ASP A 197 7.67 -1.73 2.14
C ASP A 197 8.33 -0.35 2.10
N THR A 198 9.07 -0.10 1.04
CA THR A 198 9.77 1.16 0.79
C THR A 198 9.29 1.80 -0.48
N LYS A 199 8.87 3.07 -0.40
CA LYS A 199 8.46 3.87 -1.56
C LYS A 199 9.36 5.09 -1.69
N ARG A 200 9.63 5.51 -2.95
CA ARG A 200 10.50 6.63 -3.29
C ARG A 200 9.66 7.85 -3.67
N PHE A 201 10.07 9.02 -3.17
CA PHE A 201 9.38 10.29 -3.40
C PHE A 201 10.38 11.37 -3.80
N GLU A 202 9.98 12.22 -4.75
CA GLU A 202 10.68 13.46 -5.05
C GLU A 202 10.12 14.55 -4.13
N THR A 203 11.02 15.24 -3.40
CA THR A 203 10.65 16.19 -2.34
C THR A 203 11.49 17.46 -2.45
N ASP A 204 11.18 18.47 -1.62
CA ASP A 204 12.03 19.68 -1.47
C ASP A 204 13.44 19.36 -0.93
N TYR A 205 13.63 18.18 -0.38
CA TYR A 205 14.91 17.70 0.17
C TYR A 205 15.67 16.79 -0.79
N GLY A 206 15.25 16.72 -2.06
CA GLY A 206 15.72 15.76 -3.04
C GLY A 206 14.92 14.46 -3.06
N TRP A 207 15.54 13.38 -3.49
CA TRP A 207 14.92 12.07 -3.49
C TRP A 207 14.95 11.43 -2.10
N VAL A 208 13.79 11.04 -1.60
CA VAL A 208 13.63 10.45 -0.27
C VAL A 208 12.92 9.11 -0.37
N ILE A 209 13.44 8.09 0.30
CA ILE A 209 12.69 6.84 0.51
C ILE A 209 11.97 6.89 1.85
N VAL A 210 10.77 6.34 1.87
CA VAL A 210 9.95 6.17 3.08
C VAL A 210 9.62 4.70 3.24
N SER A 211 10.25 4.06 4.21
CA SER A 211 9.95 2.69 4.65
C SER A 211 8.84 2.74 5.71
N GLN A 212 7.87 1.84 5.63
CA GLN A 212 6.81 1.69 6.60
C GLN A 212 6.69 0.23 7.02
N LEU A 213 6.63 0.00 8.32
CA LEU A 213 6.50 -1.35 8.90
C LEU A 213 5.33 -1.34 9.88
N GLU A 214 4.32 -2.11 9.55
CA GLU A 214 3.04 -2.17 10.27
C GLU A 214 2.82 -3.57 10.83
N ALA A 215 3.10 -3.74 12.11
CA ALA A 215 2.88 -5.02 12.79
C ALA A 215 2.81 -4.84 14.31
N ALA A 216 2.24 -5.81 14.98
CA ALA A 216 2.41 -5.93 16.44
C ALA A 216 3.89 -6.16 16.77
N GLY A 217 4.45 -5.33 17.67
CA GLY A 217 5.86 -5.38 18.03
C GLY A 217 6.80 -4.60 17.11
N ALA A 218 6.28 -3.80 16.15
CA ALA A 218 7.13 -3.01 15.26
C ALA A 218 8.08 -2.06 16.00
N LEU A 219 7.68 -1.51 17.14
CA LEU A 219 8.51 -0.63 17.95
C LEU A 219 9.69 -1.35 18.63
N GLU A 220 9.70 -2.67 18.74
CA GLU A 220 10.85 -3.44 19.23
C GLU A 220 12.09 -3.28 18.34
N LEU A 221 11.90 -2.95 17.06
CA LEU A 221 13.00 -2.65 16.15
C LEU A 221 13.85 -1.45 16.57
N LEU A 222 13.32 -0.53 17.37
CA LEU A 222 14.09 0.58 17.93
C LEU A 222 15.27 0.13 18.82
N ALA A 223 15.24 -1.09 19.34
CA ALA A 223 16.35 -1.66 20.10
C ALA A 223 17.50 -2.17 19.23
N ARG A 224 17.35 -2.23 17.92
CA ARG A 224 18.41 -2.67 16.99
C ARG A 224 19.46 -1.58 16.82
N THR A 225 20.69 -1.90 17.15
CA THR A 225 21.83 -0.97 17.08
C THR A 225 22.23 -0.58 15.67
N ASP A 226 21.90 -1.42 14.68
CA ASP A 226 22.18 -1.22 13.26
C ASP A 226 21.06 -0.49 12.49
N LEU A 227 19.96 -0.13 13.16
CA LEU A 227 18.75 0.38 12.51
C LEU A 227 19.01 1.64 11.67
N MET A 228 19.65 2.66 12.25
CA MET A 228 19.95 3.91 11.55
C MET A 228 21.00 3.75 10.46
N ALA A 229 22.00 2.91 10.68
CA ALA A 229 23.02 2.62 9.65
C ALA A 229 22.38 1.90 8.45
N SER A 230 21.56 0.87 8.71
CA SER A 230 20.83 0.13 7.67
C SER A 230 19.87 1.03 6.88
N LEU A 231 19.23 2.01 7.56
CA LEU A 231 18.35 2.97 6.92
C LEU A 231 19.12 3.91 5.98
N GLY A 232 20.31 4.36 6.39
CA GLY A 232 21.22 5.16 5.54
C GLY A 232 21.72 4.39 4.32
N GLU A 233 22.18 3.16 4.50
CA GLU A 233 22.60 2.27 3.41
C GLU A 233 21.48 2.00 2.40
N LEU A 234 20.23 1.93 2.88
CA LEU A 234 19.07 1.75 2.01
C LEU A 234 18.84 2.98 1.13
N ALA A 235 19.01 4.21 1.68
CA ALA A 235 18.95 5.45 0.90
C ALA A 235 20.02 5.49 -0.18
N GLU A 236 21.27 5.19 0.18
CA GLU A 236 22.39 5.14 -0.76
C GLU A 236 22.14 4.15 -1.90
N ALA A 237 21.71 2.93 -1.57
CA ALA A 237 21.42 1.89 -2.56
C ALA A 237 20.27 2.25 -3.51
N ALA A 238 19.35 3.13 -3.06
CA ALA A 238 18.23 3.65 -3.85
C ALA A 238 18.58 4.93 -4.62
N ASN A 239 19.81 5.43 -4.54
CA ASN A 239 20.23 6.75 -5.04
C ASN A 239 19.29 7.86 -4.52
N CYS A 240 19.06 7.89 -3.22
CA CYS A 240 18.25 8.87 -2.53
C CYS A 240 19.09 9.69 -1.55
N ASP A 241 18.69 10.95 -1.35
CA ASP A 241 19.37 11.91 -0.48
C ASP A 241 19.10 11.62 1.01
N ALA A 242 17.97 10.99 1.31
CA ALA A 242 17.60 10.62 2.66
C ALA A 242 16.62 9.43 2.72
N ALA A 243 16.49 8.86 3.92
CA ALA A 243 15.50 7.84 4.24
C ALA A 243 14.70 8.21 5.49
N ILE A 244 13.44 7.81 5.48
CA ILE A 244 12.50 7.88 6.60
C ILE A 244 12.03 6.47 6.91
N LEU A 245 11.91 6.16 8.20
CA LEU A 245 11.28 4.94 8.69
C LEU A 245 10.09 5.30 9.56
N ASN A 246 8.91 4.78 9.20
CA ASN A 246 7.69 4.84 9.99
C ASN A 246 7.41 3.44 10.56
N LEU A 247 7.61 3.29 11.86
CA LEU A 247 7.25 2.07 12.61
C LEU A 247 5.85 2.24 13.19
N VAL A 248 4.95 1.34 12.85
CA VAL A 248 3.54 1.37 13.26
C VAL A 248 3.24 0.11 14.07
N ASP A 249 3.14 0.26 15.38
CA ASP A 249 2.85 -0.85 16.28
C ASP A 249 1.35 -0.98 16.48
N THR A 250 0.77 -1.96 15.83
CA THR A 250 -0.69 -2.18 15.82
C THR A 250 -1.21 -2.73 17.15
N ALA A 251 -0.36 -3.36 17.98
CA ALA A 251 -0.73 -3.84 19.30
C ALA A 251 -0.74 -2.69 20.34
N LEU A 252 0.23 -1.77 20.21
CA LEU A 252 0.34 -0.64 21.13
C LEU A 252 -0.50 0.58 20.69
N GLY A 253 -1.02 0.58 19.46
CA GLY A 253 -1.75 1.71 18.90
C GLY A 253 -0.88 2.97 18.75
N SER A 254 0.42 2.81 18.52
CA SER A 254 1.41 3.89 18.53
C SER A 254 2.41 3.76 17.40
N SER A 255 3.12 4.86 17.09
CA SER A 255 4.09 4.89 16.00
C SER A 255 5.38 5.57 16.43
N ALA A 256 6.46 5.28 15.70
CA ALA A 256 7.72 6.00 15.82
C ALA A 256 8.27 6.34 14.43
N VAL A 257 8.78 7.58 14.28
CA VAL A 257 9.36 8.04 13.03
C VAL A 257 10.83 8.40 13.25
N LEU A 258 11.67 7.88 12.35
CA LEU A 258 13.10 8.18 12.25
C LEU A 258 13.40 8.72 10.86
N ALA A 259 14.38 9.62 10.76
CA ALA A 259 14.89 10.08 9.47
C ALA A 259 16.41 10.24 9.52
N THR A 260 17.08 9.93 8.41
CA THR A 260 18.53 10.08 8.27
C THR A 260 18.97 11.55 8.12
N ASP A 261 18.06 12.43 7.68
CA ASP A 261 18.29 13.90 7.59
C ASP A 261 17.54 14.62 8.70
N ALA A 262 18.28 15.42 9.47
CA ALA A 262 17.72 16.16 10.61
C ALA A 262 16.69 17.24 10.19
N ARG A 263 16.82 17.82 8.99
CA ARG A 263 15.87 18.82 8.46
C ARG A 263 14.51 18.17 8.19
N ILE A 264 14.53 16.98 7.59
CA ILE A 264 13.34 16.17 7.34
C ILE A 264 12.69 15.77 8.67
N ALA A 265 13.50 15.27 9.61
CA ALA A 265 12.99 14.89 10.94
C ALA A 265 12.32 16.07 11.66
N ASN A 266 12.91 17.28 11.61
CA ASN A 266 12.31 18.49 12.19
C ASN A 266 11.00 18.84 11.48
N ARG A 267 10.99 18.80 10.14
CA ARG A 267 9.78 19.10 9.36
C ARG A 267 8.60 18.16 9.70
N ILE A 268 8.88 16.86 9.86
CA ILE A 268 7.87 15.88 10.28
C ILE A 268 7.43 16.15 11.73
N SER A 269 8.38 16.41 12.63
CA SER A 269 8.11 16.76 14.04
C SER A 269 7.17 17.96 14.15
N ASP A 270 7.46 19.03 13.42
CA ASP A 270 6.64 20.25 13.41
C ASP A 270 5.24 19.98 12.82
N GLY A 271 5.19 19.26 11.70
CA GLY A 271 3.93 18.93 11.02
C GLY A 271 3.02 18.03 11.84
N LEU A 272 3.60 17.14 12.65
CA LEU A 272 2.85 16.26 13.56
C LEU A 272 2.62 16.88 14.94
N TYR A 273 3.16 18.08 15.21
CA TYR A 273 3.13 18.75 16.53
C TYR A 273 3.69 17.87 17.64
N GLN A 274 4.74 17.09 17.35
CA GLN A 274 5.36 16.16 18.28
C GLN A 274 6.87 16.43 18.39
N PRO A 275 7.40 16.69 19.59
CA PRO A 275 8.83 16.94 19.75
C PRO A 275 9.64 15.67 19.48
N ARG A 276 10.85 15.86 18.95
CA ARG A 276 11.85 14.79 18.91
C ARG A 276 12.38 14.52 20.32
N ALA A 277 12.44 13.25 20.69
CA ALA A 277 13.14 12.86 21.91
C ALA A 277 14.66 13.08 21.77
N GLY A 278 15.39 13.00 22.89
CA GLY A 278 16.85 13.17 22.89
C GLY A 278 17.62 12.15 22.05
N ASP A 279 16.99 11.01 21.73
CA ASP A 279 17.49 9.97 20.81
C ASP A 279 17.17 10.26 19.32
N GLY A 280 16.55 11.39 19.01
CA GLY A 280 16.20 11.80 17.66
C GLY A 280 14.92 11.16 17.10
N ILE A 281 14.23 10.33 17.87
CA ILE A 281 13.03 9.60 17.45
C ILE A 281 11.77 10.44 17.76
N ILE A 282 10.84 10.51 16.81
CA ILE A 282 9.52 11.12 16.99
C ILE A 282 8.56 9.99 17.39
N ARG A 283 8.03 10.02 18.62
CA ARG A 283 7.08 9.02 19.15
C ARG A 283 5.69 9.60 19.24
N ILE A 284 4.71 8.86 18.76
CA ILE A 284 3.32 9.32 18.61
C ILE A 284 2.36 8.24 19.15
N ALA A 285 1.46 8.64 20.06
CA ALA A 285 0.45 7.77 20.66
C ALA A 285 -0.78 7.56 19.74
N ARG A 286 -0.53 7.33 18.46
CA ARG A 286 -1.51 6.91 17.46
C ARG A 286 -0.81 6.21 16.30
N LEU A 287 -1.56 5.48 15.50
CA LEU A 287 -1.05 4.90 14.26
C LEU A 287 -0.86 6.00 13.21
N LEU A 288 0.26 5.95 12.51
CA LEU A 288 0.58 6.85 11.39
C LEU A 288 0.57 6.06 10.09
N GLN A 289 0.11 6.71 9.02
CA GLN A 289 0.24 6.19 7.67
C GLN A 289 1.18 7.05 6.83
N ARG A 290 2.04 6.40 6.05
CA ARG A 290 2.98 7.07 5.14
C ARG A 290 2.29 8.12 4.28
N LYS A 291 1.15 7.78 3.66
CA LYS A 291 0.45 8.62 2.70
C LYS A 291 -0.21 9.86 3.29
N THR A 292 -0.73 9.77 4.50
CA THR A 292 -1.52 10.85 5.14
C THR A 292 -0.75 11.62 6.19
N ASP A 293 0.22 10.98 6.86
CA ASP A 293 0.90 11.55 8.02
C ASP A 293 2.38 11.87 7.77
N ILE A 294 3.04 11.25 6.80
CA ILE A 294 4.48 11.47 6.56
C ILE A 294 4.70 12.23 5.25
N VAL A 295 4.22 11.70 4.14
CA VAL A 295 4.47 12.25 2.80
C VAL A 295 4.01 13.71 2.65
N PRO A 296 2.83 14.13 3.17
CA PRO A 296 2.39 15.53 3.04
C PRO A 296 3.35 16.55 3.67
N HIS A 297 4.13 16.15 4.70
CA HIS A 297 5.08 17.05 5.37
C HIS A 297 6.41 17.18 4.65
N ILE A 298 6.74 16.28 3.73
CA ILE A 298 8.01 16.28 2.99
C ILE A 298 7.86 16.66 1.52
N MET A 299 6.64 16.60 0.98
CA MET A 299 6.37 17.01 -0.40
C MET A 299 6.45 18.54 -0.54
N ALA A 300 6.92 18.99 -1.71
CA ALA A 300 6.91 20.39 -2.06
C ALA A 300 5.50 20.99 -1.93
N VAL A 301 5.39 22.12 -1.26
CA VAL A 301 4.19 22.94 -1.34
C VAL A 301 4.15 23.48 -2.77
N ARG A 302 3.39 22.83 -3.66
CA ARG A 302 3.14 23.38 -4.99
C ARG A 302 2.32 24.65 -4.81
N SER A 303 3.03 25.80 -4.90
CA SER A 303 2.45 27.14 -4.98
C SER A 303 1.66 27.29 -6.28
#